data_c68e9bfb3140a3c27f15f67fc20ebfc7
#
_entry.id   c68e9bfb3140a3c27f15f67fc20ebfc7
#
_cell.length_a   1.000
_cell.length_b   1.000
_cell.length_c   1.000
_cell.angle_alpha   90.00
_cell.angle_beta   90.00
_cell.angle_gamma   90.00
#
_symmetry.space_group_name_H-M   'P 1'
#
loop_
_entity.id
_entity.type
_entity.pdbx_description
1 polymer ?
#
loop_
_entity_poly.entity_id
_entity_poly.type
_entity_poly.pdbx_seq_one_letter_code
_entity_poly.pdbx_strand_id
1 'polypeptide(L)'
;MRKIFRFKGLVWQIAMILMLASIQITSGQTVKEQTSSIPENVNKIFQASCFNCHGSNGKMLPMAKLNFSKWNEYGAEKEAAKASKICSVLTEEIMPPKSARKSNPELIPTREQIALICKWAESLTLRVEGK
;
A
#
# COMPACT_ATOMS: atom_id res chain seq x y z
N MET A 1 58.95 24.56 35.25
CA MET A 1 57.49 24.75 35.45
C MET A 1 56.69 25.18 34.20
N ARG A 2 57.29 25.33 33.00
CA ARG A 2 56.57 25.75 31.76
C ARG A 2 56.01 24.61 30.90
N LYS A 3 56.36 23.35 31.14
CA LYS A 3 55.93 22.21 30.30
C LYS A 3 54.58 21.63 30.71
N ILE A 4 54.12 21.81 31.93
CA ILE A 4 52.86 21.25 32.43
C ILE A 4 51.65 22.00 31.90
N PHE A 5 51.79 23.30 31.60
CA PHE A 5 50.70 24.15 31.13
C PHE A 5 50.28 23.85 29.67
N ARG A 6 51.25 23.41 28.85
CA ARG A 6 50.98 23.06 27.45
C ARG A 6 50.21 21.75 27.29
N PHE A 7 50.39 20.81 28.24
CA PHE A 7 49.73 19.51 28.18
C PHE A 7 48.25 19.60 28.54
N LYS A 8 47.87 20.50 29.46
CA LYS A 8 46.48 20.73 29.86
C LYS A 8 45.62 21.31 28.71
N GLY A 9 46.20 22.22 27.93
CA GLY A 9 45.51 22.81 26.78
C GLY A 9 45.24 21.79 25.65
N LEU A 10 46.19 20.88 25.41
CA LEU A 10 46.07 19.87 24.38
C LEU A 10 44.99 18.81 24.71
N VAL A 11 44.91 18.40 25.98
CA VAL A 11 43.89 17.48 26.49
C VAL A 11 42.49 18.07 26.38
N TRP A 12 42.32 19.35 26.68
CA TRP A 12 41.05 20.07 26.58
C TRP A 12 40.59 20.21 25.13
N GLN A 13 41.53 20.43 24.19
CA GLN A 13 41.20 20.51 22.74
C GLN A 13 40.79 19.16 22.18
N ILE A 14 41.44 18.06 22.60
CA ILE A 14 41.06 16.70 22.19
C ILE A 14 39.70 16.32 22.75
N ALA A 15 39.40 16.66 24.00
CA ALA A 15 38.09 16.42 24.61
C ALA A 15 36.97 17.18 23.89
N MET A 16 37.19 18.41 23.44
CA MET A 16 36.22 19.23 22.73
C MET A 16 35.96 18.67 21.31
N ILE A 17 37.00 18.16 20.64
CA ILE A 17 36.86 17.54 19.31
C ILE A 17 36.08 16.20 19.38
N LEU A 18 36.29 15.43 20.45
CA LEU A 18 35.56 14.17 20.67
C LEU A 18 34.07 14.40 21.02
N MET A 19 33.73 15.55 21.61
CA MET A 19 32.33 15.90 21.90
C MET A 19 31.55 16.33 20.65
N LEU A 20 32.22 16.87 19.65
CA LEU A 20 31.60 17.29 18.37
C LEU A 20 31.39 16.14 17.37
N ALA A 21 32.05 15.00 17.58
CA ALA A 21 31.92 13.81 16.73
C ALA A 21 30.65 12.97 17.01
N SER A 22 29.86 13.34 18.01
CA SER A 22 28.63 12.62 18.40
C SER A 22 27.38 13.12 17.70
N ILE A 23 27.50 13.85 16.59
CA ILE A 23 26.34 14.08 15.71
C ILE A 23 26.07 12.77 14.99
N GLN A 24 25.36 11.89 15.66
CA GLN A 24 24.71 10.76 15.06
C GLN A 24 23.76 11.32 14.01
N ILE A 25 24.15 11.21 12.74
CA ILE A 25 23.21 11.34 11.64
C ILE A 25 22.24 10.19 11.84
N THR A 26 21.15 10.46 12.53
CA THR A 26 19.97 9.61 12.51
C THR A 26 19.53 9.63 11.04
N SER A 27 20.02 8.68 10.26
CA SER A 27 19.44 8.38 8.96
C SER A 27 17.98 8.11 9.25
N GLY A 28 17.15 9.13 8.96
CA GLY A 28 15.71 8.99 9.00
C GLY A 28 15.38 7.82 8.09
N GLN A 29 15.17 6.65 8.69
CA GLN A 29 14.41 5.61 8.04
C GLN A 29 13.06 6.26 7.80
N THR A 30 12.86 6.79 6.60
CA THR A 30 11.52 7.00 6.07
C THR A 30 10.87 5.63 6.17
N VAL A 31 10.15 5.42 7.27
CA VAL A 31 9.10 4.41 7.31
C VAL A 31 8.24 4.78 6.10
N LYS A 32 8.42 4.06 4.99
CA LYS A 32 7.45 4.07 3.92
C LYS A 32 6.19 3.56 4.61
N GLU A 33 5.38 4.49 5.09
CA GLU A 33 3.99 4.23 5.40
C GLU A 33 3.44 3.59 4.12
N GLN A 34 3.23 2.29 4.20
CA GLN A 34 2.77 1.48 3.08
C GLN A 34 1.28 1.77 2.93
N THR A 35 1.01 3.02 2.52
CA THR A 35 -0.33 3.47 2.22
C THR A 35 -0.85 2.52 1.16
N SER A 36 -1.93 1.84 1.48
CA SER A 36 -2.60 0.94 0.55
C SER A 36 -2.75 1.65 -0.80
N SER A 37 -2.39 0.98 -1.89
CA SER A 37 -2.59 1.50 -3.25
C SER A 37 -4.06 1.66 -3.61
N ILE A 38 -4.98 1.14 -2.78
CA ILE A 38 -6.43 1.28 -2.94
C ILE A 38 -6.88 2.58 -2.25
N PRO A 39 -7.38 3.60 -2.99
CA PRO A 39 -7.95 4.80 -2.39
C PRO A 39 -9.15 4.48 -1.51
N GLU A 40 -9.39 5.28 -0.49
CA GLU A 40 -10.45 5.05 0.49
C GLU A 40 -11.85 4.91 -0.14
N ASN A 41 -12.16 5.76 -1.12
CA ASN A 41 -13.44 5.72 -1.84
C ASN A 41 -13.63 4.41 -2.61
N VAL A 42 -12.59 3.87 -3.24
CA VAL A 42 -12.61 2.55 -3.91
C VAL A 42 -12.69 1.43 -2.88
N ASN A 43 -11.93 1.55 -1.79
CA ASN A 43 -11.93 0.55 -0.72
C ASN A 43 -13.31 0.40 -0.06
N LYS A 44 -14.06 1.50 0.14
CA LYS A 44 -15.44 1.45 0.63
C LYS A 44 -16.35 0.62 -0.27
N ILE A 45 -16.19 0.76 -1.60
CA ILE A 45 -16.96 -0.06 -2.56
C ILE A 45 -16.57 -1.53 -2.43
N PHE A 46 -15.29 -1.84 -2.35
CA PHE A 46 -14.84 -3.21 -2.18
C PHE A 46 -15.33 -3.85 -0.88
N GLN A 47 -15.33 -3.10 0.22
CA GLN A 47 -15.86 -3.61 1.48
C GLN A 47 -17.36 -3.92 1.40
N ALA A 48 -18.13 -3.06 0.77
CA ALA A 48 -19.57 -3.26 0.60
C ALA A 48 -19.91 -4.42 -0.34
N SER A 49 -19.16 -4.57 -1.45
CA SER A 49 -19.55 -5.45 -2.56
C SER A 49 -18.71 -6.72 -2.69
N CYS A 50 -17.46 -6.72 -2.25
CA CYS A 50 -16.47 -7.75 -2.60
C CYS A 50 -15.95 -8.54 -1.40
N PHE A 51 -15.76 -7.88 -0.25
CA PHE A 51 -15.08 -8.46 0.91
C PHE A 51 -15.81 -9.66 1.49
N ASN A 52 -17.15 -9.76 1.35
CA ASN A 52 -17.90 -10.93 1.79
C ASN A 52 -17.40 -12.26 1.17
N CYS A 53 -16.85 -12.19 -0.05
CA CYS A 53 -16.28 -13.36 -0.73
C CYS A 53 -14.75 -13.31 -0.85
N HIS A 54 -14.15 -12.11 -0.94
CA HIS A 54 -12.74 -11.88 -1.24
C HIS A 54 -11.95 -11.25 -0.09
N GLY A 55 -12.55 -11.08 1.09
CA GLY A 55 -11.88 -10.64 2.33
C GLY A 55 -11.38 -11.81 3.17
N SER A 56 -10.79 -11.55 4.35
CA SER A 56 -10.19 -12.54 5.24
C SER A 56 -11.13 -13.68 5.65
N ASN A 57 -12.42 -13.39 5.77
CA ASN A 57 -13.46 -14.37 6.14
C ASN A 57 -14.23 -14.88 4.91
N GLY A 58 -13.71 -14.65 3.72
CA GLY A 58 -14.35 -15.04 2.47
C GLY A 58 -14.25 -16.53 2.18
N LYS A 59 -14.82 -16.92 1.04
CA LYS A 59 -14.79 -18.32 0.59
C LYS A 59 -13.43 -18.67 -0.01
N MET A 60 -12.98 -19.90 0.19
CA MET A 60 -11.65 -20.37 -0.25
C MET A 60 -11.37 -20.11 -1.73
N LEU A 61 -12.29 -20.49 -2.64
CA LEU A 61 -12.06 -20.35 -4.09
C LEU A 61 -12.00 -18.88 -4.54
N PRO A 62 -12.89 -17.96 -4.13
CA PRO A 62 -12.76 -16.54 -4.40
C PRO A 62 -11.45 -15.96 -3.86
N MET A 63 -11.07 -16.28 -2.62
CA MET A 63 -9.84 -15.79 -1.98
C MET A 63 -8.57 -16.29 -2.68
N ALA A 64 -8.57 -17.49 -3.23
CA ALA A 64 -7.43 -18.00 -4.01
C ALA A 64 -7.20 -17.19 -5.31
N LYS A 65 -8.26 -16.62 -5.89
CA LYS A 65 -8.17 -15.78 -7.10
C LYS A 65 -7.83 -14.33 -6.77
N LEU A 66 -8.44 -13.77 -5.74
CA LEU A 66 -8.27 -12.41 -5.28
C LEU A 66 -8.52 -12.37 -3.77
N ASN A 67 -7.58 -11.82 -3.01
CA ASN A 67 -7.72 -11.62 -1.57
C ASN A 67 -7.37 -10.17 -1.21
N PHE A 68 -8.38 -9.37 -0.91
CA PHE A 68 -8.20 -7.96 -0.54
C PHE A 68 -7.46 -7.79 0.79
N SER A 69 -7.57 -8.75 1.71
CA SER A 69 -6.85 -8.70 3.00
C SER A 69 -5.34 -8.86 2.84
N LYS A 70 -4.91 -9.35 1.67
CA LYS A 70 -3.50 -9.50 1.29
C LYS A 70 -3.07 -8.51 0.20
N TRP A 71 -3.85 -7.47 -0.04
CA TRP A 71 -3.58 -6.53 -1.13
C TRP A 71 -2.19 -5.91 -1.01
N ASN A 72 -1.81 -5.48 0.17
CA ASN A 72 -0.52 -4.85 0.43
C ASN A 72 0.71 -5.81 0.31
N GLU A 73 0.45 -7.12 0.20
CA GLU A 73 1.49 -8.11 -0.06
C GLU A 73 1.80 -8.25 -1.57
N TYR A 74 1.00 -7.66 -2.45
CA TYR A 74 1.23 -7.68 -3.88
C TYR A 74 2.27 -6.62 -4.28
N GLY A 75 3.16 -6.96 -5.22
CA GLY A 75 4.00 -5.95 -5.88
C GLY A 75 3.19 -5.13 -6.89
N ALA A 76 3.71 -3.97 -7.28
CA ALA A 76 3.02 -2.99 -8.12
C ALA A 76 2.44 -3.58 -9.43
N GLU A 77 3.20 -4.43 -10.11
CA GLU A 77 2.77 -5.10 -11.35
C GLU A 77 1.58 -6.04 -11.10
N LYS A 78 1.63 -6.79 -9.98
CA LYS A 78 0.55 -7.69 -9.60
C LYS A 78 -0.69 -6.94 -9.14
N GLU A 79 -0.53 -5.81 -8.45
CA GLU A 79 -1.64 -4.91 -8.11
C GLU A 79 -2.32 -4.38 -9.36
N ALA A 80 -1.55 -3.85 -10.33
CA ALA A 80 -2.07 -3.35 -11.59
C ALA A 80 -2.82 -4.43 -12.37
N ALA A 81 -2.24 -5.62 -12.52
CA ALA A 81 -2.88 -6.75 -13.20
C ALA A 81 -4.19 -7.18 -12.50
N LYS A 82 -4.21 -7.23 -11.16
CA LYS A 82 -5.41 -7.55 -10.38
C LYS A 82 -6.48 -6.46 -10.51
N ALA A 83 -6.10 -5.19 -10.43
CA ALA A 83 -7.02 -4.08 -10.57
C ALA A 83 -7.66 -4.03 -11.97
N SER A 84 -6.87 -4.22 -13.01
CA SER A 84 -7.35 -4.33 -14.39
C SER A 84 -8.35 -5.49 -14.54
N LYS A 85 -8.06 -6.65 -13.95
CA LYS A 85 -8.98 -7.80 -13.98
C LYS A 85 -10.27 -7.52 -13.20
N ILE A 86 -10.20 -6.81 -12.08
CA ILE A 86 -11.40 -6.40 -11.33
C ILE A 86 -12.29 -5.51 -12.22
N CYS A 87 -11.74 -4.50 -12.88
CA CYS A 87 -12.49 -3.65 -13.80
C CYS A 87 -13.16 -4.48 -14.91
N SER A 88 -12.41 -5.34 -15.60
CA SER A 88 -12.93 -6.21 -16.68
C SER A 88 -14.11 -7.06 -16.22
N VAL A 89 -13.96 -7.81 -15.11
CA VAL A 89 -15.05 -8.71 -14.66
C VAL A 89 -16.29 -7.99 -14.13
N LEU A 90 -16.14 -6.75 -13.67
CA LEU A 90 -17.28 -5.91 -13.29
C LEU A 90 -18.00 -5.34 -14.53
N THR A 91 -17.24 -4.88 -15.52
CA THR A 91 -17.79 -4.33 -16.78
C THR A 91 -18.48 -5.43 -17.62
N GLU A 92 -17.93 -6.64 -17.61
CA GLU A 92 -18.49 -7.82 -18.27
C GLU A 92 -19.61 -8.49 -17.45
N GLU A 93 -19.97 -7.94 -16.30
CA GLU A 93 -20.97 -8.49 -15.37
C GLU A 93 -20.71 -9.94 -14.93
N ILE A 94 -19.46 -10.37 -14.94
CA ILE A 94 -19.04 -11.68 -14.43
C ILE A 94 -19.07 -11.68 -12.90
N MET A 95 -18.73 -10.54 -12.28
CA MET A 95 -18.76 -10.34 -10.83
C MET A 95 -19.74 -9.23 -10.43
N PRO A 96 -20.46 -9.38 -9.32
CA PRO A 96 -20.66 -10.61 -8.54
C PRO A 96 -21.31 -11.73 -9.37
N PRO A 97 -21.08 -13.02 -9.05
CA PRO A 97 -21.66 -14.13 -9.82
C PRO A 97 -23.20 -14.11 -9.76
N LYS A 98 -23.85 -14.64 -10.81
CA LYS A 98 -25.33 -14.60 -10.95
C LYS A 98 -26.09 -15.06 -9.71
N SER A 99 -25.59 -16.10 -9.02
CA SER A 99 -26.21 -16.58 -7.77
C SER A 99 -26.14 -15.54 -6.65
N ALA A 100 -25.00 -14.88 -6.48
CA ALA A 100 -24.84 -13.83 -5.47
C ALA A 100 -25.70 -12.60 -5.81
N ARG A 101 -25.74 -12.17 -7.06
CA ARG A 101 -26.61 -11.05 -7.50
C ARG A 101 -28.09 -11.32 -7.25
N LYS A 102 -28.53 -12.57 -7.41
CA LYS A 102 -29.92 -12.96 -7.16
C LYS A 102 -30.25 -12.96 -5.67
N SER A 103 -29.32 -13.41 -4.82
CA SER A 103 -29.55 -13.53 -3.38
C SER A 103 -29.28 -12.23 -2.61
N ASN A 104 -28.38 -11.39 -3.12
CA ASN A 104 -27.91 -10.17 -2.45
C ASN A 104 -27.68 -9.07 -3.51
N PRO A 105 -28.75 -8.48 -4.04
CA PRO A 105 -28.67 -7.47 -5.10
C PRO A 105 -27.91 -6.20 -4.64
N GLU A 106 -27.87 -5.96 -3.33
CA GLU A 106 -27.12 -4.85 -2.72
C GLU A 106 -25.60 -4.96 -2.88
N LEU A 107 -25.09 -6.15 -3.20
CA LEU A 107 -23.66 -6.36 -3.47
C LEU A 107 -23.24 -5.91 -4.88
N ILE A 108 -24.20 -5.55 -5.74
CA ILE A 108 -23.90 -5.13 -7.12
C ILE A 108 -23.44 -3.68 -7.10
N PRO A 109 -22.16 -3.37 -7.48
CA PRO A 109 -21.72 -1.99 -7.58
C PRO A 109 -22.51 -1.24 -8.66
N THR A 110 -22.80 0.06 -8.44
CA THR A 110 -23.44 0.91 -9.43
C THR A 110 -22.49 1.16 -10.61
N ARG A 111 -23.01 1.67 -11.72
CA ARG A 111 -22.19 2.03 -12.89
C ARG A 111 -21.12 3.07 -12.55
N GLU A 112 -21.45 4.05 -11.73
CA GLU A 112 -20.55 5.09 -11.26
C GLU A 112 -19.44 4.50 -10.38
N GLN A 113 -19.76 3.54 -9.52
CA GLN A 113 -18.81 2.82 -8.70
C GLN A 113 -17.87 1.96 -9.56
N ILE A 114 -18.39 1.29 -10.58
CA ILE A 114 -17.58 0.53 -11.55
C ILE A 114 -16.62 1.46 -12.29
N ALA A 115 -17.11 2.61 -12.78
CA ALA A 115 -16.28 3.60 -13.46
C ALA A 115 -15.15 4.11 -12.55
N LEU A 116 -15.43 4.35 -11.26
CA LEU A 116 -14.41 4.77 -10.29
C LEU A 116 -13.35 3.68 -10.07
N ILE A 117 -13.75 2.42 -9.97
CA ILE A 117 -12.83 1.28 -9.86
C ILE A 117 -11.97 1.17 -11.12
N CYS A 118 -12.54 1.31 -12.31
CA CYS A 118 -11.80 1.21 -13.56
C CYS A 118 -10.78 2.35 -13.72
N LYS A 119 -11.14 3.58 -13.34
CA LYS A 119 -10.21 4.72 -13.32
C LYS A 119 -9.04 4.50 -12.37
N TRP A 120 -9.30 3.94 -11.20
CA TRP A 120 -8.25 3.56 -10.28
C TRP A 120 -7.34 2.47 -10.85
N ALA A 121 -7.91 1.43 -11.47
CA ALA A 121 -7.15 0.35 -12.11
C ALA A 121 -6.22 0.87 -13.21
N GLU A 122 -6.71 1.77 -14.06
CA GLU A 122 -5.92 2.46 -15.08
C GLU A 122 -4.74 3.22 -14.47
N SER A 123 -4.96 3.94 -13.37
CA SER A 123 -3.91 4.68 -12.67
C SER A 123 -2.78 3.80 -12.13
N LEU A 124 -3.08 2.54 -11.78
CA LEU A 124 -2.07 1.56 -11.38
C LEU A 124 -1.27 1.06 -12.58
N THR A 125 -1.91 0.80 -13.70
CA THR A 125 -1.27 0.36 -14.95
C THR A 125 -0.29 1.42 -15.46
N LEU A 126 -0.72 2.69 -15.54
CA LEU A 126 0.14 3.80 -15.95
C LEU A 126 1.37 3.98 -15.04
N ARG A 127 1.24 3.72 -13.74
CA ARG A 127 2.37 3.77 -12.80
C ARG A 127 3.41 2.69 -13.04
N VAL A 128 3.02 1.54 -13.54
CA VAL A 128 3.92 0.43 -13.85
C VAL A 128 4.61 0.65 -15.18
N GLU A 129 3.89 1.12 -16.20
CA GLU A 129 4.40 1.38 -17.55
C GLU A 129 5.33 2.61 -17.62
N GLY A 130 5.16 3.58 -16.71
CA GLY A 130 5.97 4.82 -16.64
C GLY A 130 7.29 4.67 -15.88
N LYS A 131 7.69 3.47 -15.47
CA LYS A 131 8.98 3.17 -14.83
C LYS A 131 9.96 2.58 -15.82
#